data_4e388319567e149ef908c0b4e70bb729
#
_entry.id   4e388319567e149ef908c0b4e70bb729
#
_cell.length_a   1.000
_cell.length_b   1.000
_cell.length_c   1.000
_cell.angle_alpha   90.00
_cell.angle_beta   90.00
_cell.angle_gamma   90.00
#
_symmetry.space_group_name_H-M   'P 1'
#
loop_
_entity.id
_entity.type
_entity.pdbx_description
1 polymer ?
#
loop_
_entity_poly.entity_id
_entity_poly.type
_entity_poly.pdbx_seq_one_letter_code
_entity_poly.pdbx_strand_id
1 'polypeptide(L)'
;KNGGGSIWGYMAYDPELNLMYYGTGNPSTWNPAQRAGPDGKQIDQKWSMTKFARNPDTGVAAWAYQMTPFDEWDFDGINEPILANIKVGGADRKVVVHFDRNGFAYTQDRASGELLVAAKYDPKVNWATEVIMDPKSPQYGRPQVVAKYSTFQNGQDVNTKGIGPAALG
;
A
#
# COMPACT_ATOMS: atom_id res chain seq x y z
N LYS A 1 -16.71 -9.38 5.36
CA LYS A 1 -17.66 -8.99 6.40
C LYS A 1 -17.76 -7.48 6.54
N ASN A 2 -16.65 -6.81 6.42
CA ASN A 2 -16.52 -5.37 6.56
C ASN A 2 -16.29 -4.80 5.16
N GLY A 3 -16.72 -3.62 4.86
CA GLY A 3 -16.53 -2.99 3.56
C GLY A 3 -15.15 -2.35 3.40
N GLY A 4 -15.08 -1.31 2.60
CA GLY A 4 -13.87 -0.58 2.28
C GLY A 4 -13.19 -1.08 1.01
N GLY A 5 -11.97 -0.59 0.76
CA GLY A 5 -11.23 -0.92 -0.44
C GLY A 5 -11.87 -0.39 -1.73
N SER A 6 -12.61 0.70 -1.65
CA SER A 6 -13.25 1.34 -2.80
C SER A 6 -12.20 1.92 -3.76
N ILE A 7 -12.55 1.97 -5.05
CA ILE A 7 -11.71 2.56 -6.10
C ILE A 7 -12.30 3.93 -6.40
N TRP A 8 -11.56 5.01 -6.11
CA TRP A 8 -12.03 6.37 -6.32
C TRP A 8 -10.93 7.35 -6.76
N GLY A 9 -9.71 6.85 -6.91
CA GLY A 9 -8.57 7.62 -7.40
C GLY A 9 -8.33 7.45 -8.89
N TYR A 10 -7.17 7.92 -9.33
CA TYR A 10 -6.76 7.86 -10.71
C TYR A 10 -6.26 6.48 -11.13
N MET A 11 -6.37 6.21 -12.43
CA MET A 11 -5.92 4.99 -13.06
C MET A 11 -4.92 5.31 -14.16
N ALA A 12 -3.92 4.46 -14.35
CA ALA A 12 -3.03 4.52 -15.51
C ALA A 12 -3.21 3.26 -16.36
N TYR A 13 -3.11 3.43 -17.68
CA TYR A 13 -3.22 2.32 -18.62
C TYR A 13 -1.93 2.17 -19.44
N ASP A 14 -1.41 0.96 -19.50
CA ASP A 14 -0.31 0.57 -20.36
C ASP A 14 -0.83 -0.20 -21.56
N PRO A 15 -0.84 0.42 -22.77
CA PRO A 15 -1.34 -0.24 -23.97
C PRO A 15 -0.43 -1.37 -24.46
N GLU A 16 0.85 -1.38 -24.09
CA GLU A 16 1.80 -2.41 -24.50
C GLU A 16 1.54 -3.73 -23.75
N LEU A 17 1.23 -3.64 -22.46
CA LEU A 17 0.94 -4.80 -21.61
C LEU A 17 -0.56 -5.11 -21.53
N ASN A 18 -1.40 -4.21 -22.02
CA ASN A 18 -2.85 -4.23 -21.82
C ASN A 18 -3.22 -4.36 -20.34
N LEU A 19 -2.58 -3.52 -19.51
CA LEU A 19 -2.80 -3.51 -18.06
C LEU A 19 -3.25 -2.12 -17.58
N MET A 20 -4.26 -2.13 -16.73
CA MET A 20 -4.72 -0.96 -15.99
C MET A 20 -4.23 -1.04 -14.55
N TYR A 21 -3.58 0.04 -14.08
CA TYR A 21 -3.05 0.18 -12.72
C TYR A 21 -3.94 1.10 -11.93
N TYR A 22 -4.30 0.69 -10.71
CA TYR A 22 -5.09 1.50 -9.78
C TYR A 22 -4.87 1.06 -8.34
N GLY A 23 -5.20 1.93 -7.41
CA GLY A 23 -5.18 1.64 -5.99
C GLY A 23 -6.57 1.50 -5.40
N THR A 24 -6.67 0.83 -4.26
CA THR A 24 -7.87 0.74 -3.45
C THR A 24 -7.71 1.51 -2.15
N GLY A 25 -8.80 2.07 -1.66
CA GLY A 25 -8.84 2.85 -0.43
C GLY A 25 -8.72 2.02 0.85
N ASN A 26 -8.94 2.69 1.97
CA ASN A 26 -8.90 2.13 3.32
C ASN A 26 -9.92 1.01 3.56
N PRO A 27 -9.70 0.15 4.55
CA PRO A 27 -10.71 -0.81 4.98
C PRO A 27 -11.82 -0.14 5.80
N SER A 28 -13.01 -0.71 5.80
CA SER A 28 -14.12 -0.36 6.68
C SER A 28 -14.31 -1.48 7.74
N THR A 29 -14.63 -1.20 8.97
CA THR A 29 -14.80 0.10 9.61
C THR A 29 -13.45 0.74 9.97
N TRP A 30 -13.42 2.03 10.25
CA TRP A 30 -12.16 2.70 10.62
C TRP A 30 -11.56 2.16 11.91
N ASN A 31 -12.37 1.78 12.90
CA ASN A 31 -11.87 1.19 14.13
C ASN A 31 -11.21 -0.18 13.85
N PRO A 32 -9.88 -0.29 14.00
CA PRO A 32 -9.15 -1.49 13.67
C PRO A 32 -9.50 -2.69 14.58
N ALA A 33 -9.94 -2.45 15.81
CA ALA A 33 -10.35 -3.52 16.71
C ALA A 33 -11.57 -4.30 16.18
N GLN A 34 -12.45 -3.64 15.43
CA GLN A 34 -13.62 -4.28 14.81
C GLN A 34 -13.25 -5.11 13.56
N ARG A 35 -12.03 -4.97 13.07
CA ARG A 35 -11.50 -5.66 11.89
C ARG A 35 -10.50 -6.75 12.23
N ALA A 36 -10.24 -6.99 13.51
CA ALA A 36 -9.40 -8.07 13.98
C ALA A 36 -9.95 -9.45 13.59
N GLY A 37 -9.09 -10.43 13.54
CA GLY A 37 -9.46 -11.83 13.35
C GLY A 37 -10.25 -12.40 14.53
N PRO A 38 -10.79 -13.61 14.39
CA PRO A 38 -11.55 -14.27 15.47
C PRO A 38 -10.75 -14.46 16.77
N ASP A 39 -9.42 -14.52 16.65
CA ASP A 39 -8.49 -14.66 17.79
C ASP A 39 -8.07 -13.29 18.36
N GLY A 40 -8.68 -12.19 17.92
CA GLY A 40 -8.35 -10.84 18.34
C GLY A 40 -7.03 -10.28 17.78
N LYS A 41 -6.40 -10.97 16.82
CA LYS A 41 -5.16 -10.51 16.19
C LYS A 41 -5.41 -9.74 14.89
N GLN A 42 -4.41 -8.97 14.48
CA GLN A 42 -4.40 -8.33 13.16
C GLN A 42 -4.40 -9.38 12.05
N ILE A 43 -5.25 -9.14 11.05
CA ILE A 43 -5.32 -9.95 9.82
C ILE A 43 -5.26 -9.03 8.60
N ASP A 44 -4.67 -9.49 7.52
CA ASP A 44 -4.62 -8.74 6.27
C ASP A 44 -6.03 -8.41 5.78
N GLN A 45 -6.29 -7.13 5.58
CA GLN A 45 -7.58 -6.61 5.12
C GLN A 45 -7.63 -6.62 3.58
N LYS A 46 -7.61 -7.80 2.99
CA LYS A 46 -7.67 -7.97 1.53
C LYS A 46 -9.05 -7.56 1.00
N TRP A 47 -9.14 -6.65 0.01
CA TRP A 47 -8.05 -6.00 -0.72
C TRP A 47 -8.11 -4.49 -0.55
N SER A 48 -8.02 -3.98 0.65
CA SER A 48 -7.82 -2.55 0.92
C SER A 48 -6.34 -2.19 0.80
N MET A 49 -6.03 -0.92 0.60
CA MET A 49 -4.67 -0.39 0.49
C MET A 49 -3.80 -1.18 -0.50
N THR A 50 -4.39 -1.56 -1.63
CA THR A 50 -3.79 -2.49 -2.60
C THR A 50 -3.65 -1.84 -3.96
N LYS A 51 -2.46 -1.94 -4.54
CA LYS A 51 -2.20 -1.64 -5.96
C LYS A 51 -2.50 -2.89 -6.79
N PHE A 52 -3.30 -2.71 -7.82
CA PHE A 52 -3.61 -3.74 -8.81
C PHE A 52 -3.03 -3.38 -10.17
N ALA A 53 -2.57 -4.40 -10.91
CA ALA A 53 -2.46 -4.39 -12.35
C ALA A 53 -3.47 -5.38 -12.91
N ARG A 54 -4.42 -4.91 -13.70
CA ARG A 54 -5.54 -5.72 -14.17
C ARG A 54 -5.69 -5.59 -15.68
N ASN A 55 -5.89 -6.72 -16.33
CA ASN A 55 -6.26 -6.72 -17.75
C ASN A 55 -7.70 -6.20 -17.89
N PRO A 56 -7.93 -5.09 -18.63
CA PRO A 56 -9.25 -4.48 -18.72
C PRO A 56 -10.26 -5.31 -19.52
N ASP A 57 -9.82 -6.16 -20.44
CA ASP A 57 -10.74 -6.96 -21.28
C ASP A 57 -11.30 -8.16 -20.51
N THR A 58 -10.47 -8.78 -19.67
CA THR A 58 -10.84 -9.99 -18.93
C THR A 58 -11.23 -9.73 -17.48
N GLY A 59 -10.85 -8.58 -16.94
CA GLY A 59 -10.99 -8.26 -15.52
C GLY A 59 -10.02 -9.04 -14.60
N VAL A 60 -9.12 -9.85 -15.15
CA VAL A 60 -8.18 -10.65 -14.36
C VAL A 60 -7.00 -9.80 -13.91
N ALA A 61 -6.66 -9.88 -12.61
CA ALA A 61 -5.47 -9.23 -12.08
C ALA A 61 -4.21 -10.03 -12.49
N ALA A 62 -3.26 -9.35 -13.15
CA ALA A 62 -1.94 -9.90 -13.42
C ALA A 62 -1.14 -10.00 -12.10
N TRP A 63 -1.25 -8.95 -11.28
CA TRP A 63 -0.67 -8.93 -9.94
C TRP A 63 -1.43 -7.95 -9.03
N ALA A 64 -1.21 -8.12 -7.74
CA ALA A 64 -1.69 -7.22 -6.69
C ALA A 64 -0.62 -7.09 -5.60
N TYR A 65 -0.44 -5.89 -5.09
CA TYR A 65 0.48 -5.60 -4.00
C TYR A 65 -0.22 -4.75 -2.94
N GLN A 66 -0.24 -5.25 -1.71
CA GLN A 66 -0.90 -4.58 -0.59
C GLN A 66 0.11 -3.75 0.19
N MET A 67 0.02 -2.42 0.07
CA MET A 67 0.99 -1.47 0.63
C MET A 67 0.87 -1.34 2.15
N THR A 68 -0.34 -1.42 2.68
CA THR A 68 -0.61 -1.40 4.12
C THR A 68 -1.64 -2.49 4.46
N PRO A 69 -1.20 -3.73 4.73
CA PRO A 69 -2.08 -4.89 4.88
C PRO A 69 -3.13 -4.77 6.00
N PHE A 70 -2.80 -4.05 7.06
CA PHE A 70 -3.72 -3.70 8.14
C PHE A 70 -3.62 -2.20 8.39
N ASP A 71 -4.37 -1.43 7.59
CA ASP A 71 -4.39 0.03 7.72
C ASP A 71 -5.17 0.44 8.97
N GLU A 72 -4.51 1.20 9.83
CA GLU A 72 -5.03 1.71 11.09
C GLU A 72 -5.20 3.24 11.09
N TRP A 73 -4.87 3.88 9.96
CA TRP A 73 -4.67 5.34 9.89
C TRP A 73 -5.47 6.02 8.78
N ASP A 74 -6.24 5.25 7.98
CA ASP A 74 -7.03 5.80 6.88
C ASP A 74 -6.16 6.40 5.75
N PHE A 75 -5.17 5.65 5.31
CA PHE A 75 -4.21 6.14 4.32
C PHE A 75 -4.76 6.26 2.90
N ASP A 76 -5.71 5.43 2.49
CA ASP A 76 -6.26 5.48 1.14
C ASP A 76 -5.23 5.33 0.01
N GLY A 77 -4.85 4.14 -0.35
CA GLY A 77 -3.83 3.85 -1.38
C GLY A 77 -4.25 4.14 -2.83
N ILE A 78 -4.91 5.26 -3.09
CA ILE A 78 -5.58 5.58 -4.37
C ILE A 78 -4.83 6.61 -5.23
N ASN A 79 -3.69 7.08 -4.77
CA ASN A 79 -2.91 8.10 -5.50
C ASN A 79 -2.48 7.60 -6.89
N GLU A 80 -2.14 8.53 -7.77
CA GLU A 80 -1.83 8.22 -9.16
C GLU A 80 -0.71 7.19 -9.31
N PRO A 81 -0.89 6.19 -10.17
CA PRO A 81 0.20 5.37 -10.68
C PRO A 81 0.89 6.09 -11.85
N ILE A 82 2.20 6.24 -11.76
CA ILE A 82 3.04 6.89 -12.77
C ILE A 82 3.79 5.82 -13.57
N LEU A 83 3.51 5.69 -14.86
CA LEU A 83 4.23 4.77 -15.73
C LEU A 83 5.50 5.42 -16.25
N ALA A 84 6.64 4.74 -16.09
CA ALA A 84 7.93 5.24 -16.53
C ALA A 84 8.84 4.14 -17.08
N ASN A 85 9.80 4.53 -17.91
CA ASN A 85 10.92 3.70 -18.33
C ASN A 85 12.18 4.35 -17.77
N ILE A 86 12.77 3.74 -16.76
CA ILE A 86 13.89 4.31 -15.99
C ILE A 86 14.92 3.25 -15.63
N LYS A 87 16.11 3.70 -15.22
CA LYS A 87 17.11 2.81 -14.65
C LYS A 87 16.85 2.58 -13.16
N VAL A 88 16.76 1.30 -12.78
CA VAL A 88 16.69 0.89 -11.38
C VAL A 88 17.80 -0.12 -11.14
N GLY A 89 18.68 0.15 -10.17
CA GLY A 89 19.84 -0.71 -9.91
C GLY A 89 20.78 -0.85 -11.11
N GLY A 90 20.84 0.15 -12.00
CA GLY A 90 21.66 0.13 -13.22
C GLY A 90 21.03 -0.52 -14.45
N ALA A 91 19.92 -1.24 -14.30
CA ALA A 91 19.18 -1.86 -15.39
C ALA A 91 18.01 -1.00 -15.86
N ASP A 92 17.74 -1.00 -17.18
CA ASP A 92 16.56 -0.36 -17.74
C ASP A 92 15.31 -1.17 -17.38
N ARG A 93 14.33 -0.53 -16.75
CA ARG A 93 13.11 -1.16 -16.26
C ARG A 93 11.88 -0.36 -16.71
N LYS A 94 10.83 -1.08 -17.08
CA LYS A 94 9.49 -0.52 -17.24
C LYS A 94 8.78 -0.61 -15.90
N VAL A 95 8.50 0.53 -15.29
CA VAL A 95 8.01 0.56 -13.91
C VAL A 95 6.69 1.31 -13.78
N VAL A 96 5.97 0.99 -12.72
CA VAL A 96 4.94 1.84 -12.15
C VAL A 96 5.46 2.39 -10.83
N VAL A 97 5.43 3.72 -10.69
CA VAL A 97 5.79 4.44 -9.46
C VAL A 97 4.51 4.95 -8.82
N HIS A 98 4.44 4.84 -7.51
CA HIS A 98 3.30 5.28 -6.72
C HIS A 98 3.75 5.92 -5.43
N PHE A 99 3.35 7.16 -5.20
CA PHE A 99 3.54 7.87 -3.94
C PHE A 99 2.28 7.69 -3.10
N ASP A 100 2.35 6.85 -2.09
CA ASP A 100 1.19 6.48 -1.28
C ASP A 100 1.03 7.42 -0.08
N ARG A 101 -0.22 7.64 0.35
CA ARG A 101 -0.51 8.45 1.54
C ARG A 101 0.08 7.88 2.83
N ASN A 102 0.48 6.61 2.82
CA ASN A 102 1.23 6.03 3.92
C ASN A 102 2.67 6.57 4.07
N GLY A 103 3.10 7.44 3.14
CA GLY A 103 4.38 8.13 3.18
C GLY A 103 5.54 7.39 2.51
N PHE A 104 5.25 6.27 1.85
CA PHE A 104 6.24 5.53 1.06
C PHE A 104 6.00 5.70 -0.44
N ALA A 105 7.09 5.85 -1.18
CA ALA A 105 7.11 5.72 -2.63
C ALA A 105 7.47 4.28 -3.01
N TYR A 106 6.66 3.69 -3.85
CA TYR A 106 6.82 2.32 -4.33
C TYR A 106 7.17 2.35 -5.82
N THR A 107 8.20 1.61 -6.21
CA THR A 107 8.55 1.38 -7.62
C THR A 107 8.46 -0.11 -7.88
N GLN A 108 7.60 -0.50 -8.80
CA GLN A 108 7.37 -1.90 -9.15
C GLN A 108 7.58 -2.12 -10.65
N ASP A 109 8.04 -3.31 -11.01
CA ASP A 109 8.02 -3.75 -12.40
C ASP A 109 6.57 -3.81 -12.90
N ARG A 110 6.28 -3.18 -14.05
CA ARG A 110 4.91 -3.05 -14.56
C ARG A 110 4.25 -4.38 -14.90
N ALA A 111 5.04 -5.32 -15.42
CA ALA A 111 4.52 -6.60 -15.89
C ALA A 111 4.31 -7.61 -14.74
N SER A 112 5.30 -7.70 -13.86
CA SER A 112 5.35 -8.74 -12.81
C SER A 112 4.84 -8.30 -11.45
N GLY A 113 4.85 -6.98 -11.17
CA GLY A 113 4.58 -6.45 -9.84
C GLY A 113 5.75 -6.58 -8.86
N GLU A 114 6.93 -7.04 -9.32
CA GLU A 114 8.13 -7.12 -8.49
C GLU A 114 8.40 -5.77 -7.83
N LEU A 115 8.50 -5.76 -6.50
CA LEU A 115 8.81 -4.56 -5.75
C LEU A 115 10.32 -4.27 -5.85
N LEU A 116 10.67 -3.22 -6.58
CA LEU A 116 12.05 -2.82 -6.85
C LEU A 116 12.58 -1.83 -5.82
N VAL A 117 11.73 -0.89 -5.40
CA VAL A 117 12.05 0.13 -4.39
C VAL A 117 10.82 0.37 -3.55
N ALA A 118 11.02 0.52 -2.25
CA ALA A 118 10.05 1.09 -1.32
C ALA A 118 10.80 1.98 -0.33
N ALA A 119 10.58 3.28 -0.42
CA ALA A 119 11.33 4.26 0.38
C ALA A 119 10.40 5.37 0.88
N LYS A 120 10.69 5.88 2.07
CA LYS A 120 10.02 7.08 2.57
C LYS A 120 10.34 8.26 1.65
N TYR A 121 9.33 9.00 1.21
CA TYR A 121 9.54 10.23 0.46
C TYR A 121 9.52 11.48 1.36
N ASP A 122 9.14 11.33 2.63
CA ASP A 122 9.31 12.35 3.66
C ASP A 122 9.95 11.71 4.91
N PRO A 123 11.05 12.28 5.44
CA PRO A 123 11.72 11.74 6.62
C PRO A 123 10.87 11.82 7.89
N LYS A 124 9.79 12.60 7.89
CA LYS A 124 8.84 12.69 9.02
C LYS A 124 7.94 11.48 9.14
N VAL A 125 7.85 10.63 8.12
CA VAL A 125 7.08 9.39 8.18
C VAL A 125 7.61 8.51 9.30
N ASN A 126 6.77 8.20 10.28
CA ASN A 126 7.20 7.58 11.54
C ASN A 126 6.39 6.35 11.97
N TRP A 127 5.25 6.08 11.35
CA TRP A 127 4.38 4.94 11.70
C TRP A 127 5.02 3.58 11.38
N ALA A 128 5.93 3.54 10.41
CA ALA A 128 6.73 2.37 10.06
C ALA A 128 8.20 2.78 9.92
N THR A 129 9.12 1.89 10.25
CA THR A 129 10.56 2.12 10.07
C THR A 129 10.95 2.03 8.61
N GLU A 130 10.47 1.00 7.93
CA GLU A 130 10.78 0.68 6.53
C GLU A 130 9.71 -0.26 5.95
N VAL A 131 9.76 -0.50 4.66
CA VAL A 131 9.16 -1.66 4.00
C VAL A 131 10.25 -2.72 3.86
N ILE A 132 9.97 -3.95 4.29
CA ILE A 132 10.96 -5.04 4.30
C ILE A 132 11.26 -5.46 2.86
N MET A 133 12.50 -5.22 2.40
CA MET A 133 12.93 -5.49 1.02
C MET A 133 13.77 -6.76 0.88
N ASP A 134 14.03 -7.52 1.95
CA ASP A 134 14.71 -8.81 1.86
C ASP A 134 13.75 -9.87 1.26
N PRO A 135 14.01 -10.38 0.04
CA PRO A 135 13.12 -11.35 -0.61
C PRO A 135 13.09 -12.72 0.10
N LYS A 136 14.01 -12.99 1.01
CA LYS A 136 14.00 -14.20 1.84
C LYS A 136 13.15 -14.05 3.10
N SER A 137 12.77 -12.83 3.44
CA SER A 137 11.92 -12.57 4.60
C SER A 137 10.48 -13.03 4.33
N PRO A 138 9.83 -13.74 5.26
CA PRO A 138 8.39 -14.03 5.17
C PRO A 138 7.53 -12.76 5.25
N GLN A 139 8.15 -11.62 5.61
CA GLN A 139 7.52 -10.31 5.67
C GLN A 139 7.92 -9.41 4.48
N TYR A 140 8.51 -9.96 3.42
CA TYR A 140 8.88 -9.19 2.23
C TYR A 140 7.72 -8.34 1.71
N GLY A 141 8.01 -7.10 1.40
CA GLY A 141 7.03 -6.12 0.91
C GLY A 141 6.09 -5.55 1.98
N ARG A 142 6.25 -5.91 3.25
CA ARG A 142 5.38 -5.43 4.33
C ARG A 142 6.04 -4.27 5.10
N PRO A 143 5.29 -3.24 5.48
CA PRO A 143 5.80 -2.18 6.35
C PRO A 143 6.07 -2.74 7.74
N GLN A 144 7.20 -2.36 8.32
CA GLN A 144 7.56 -2.67 9.69
C GLN A 144 6.99 -1.60 10.63
N VAL A 145 5.78 -1.86 11.13
CA VAL A 145 5.02 -0.92 11.95
C VAL A 145 5.72 -0.63 13.27
N VAL A 146 5.80 0.64 13.63
CA VAL A 146 6.29 1.10 14.94
C VAL A 146 5.15 0.97 15.95
N ALA A 147 5.27 0.04 16.90
CA ALA A 147 4.22 -0.28 17.85
C ALA A 147 3.61 0.94 18.58
N LYS A 148 4.44 1.94 18.89
CA LYS A 148 4.02 3.20 19.52
C LYS A 148 2.92 3.93 18.73
N TYR A 149 2.88 3.78 17.41
CA TYR A 149 1.94 4.45 16.52
C TYR A 149 0.78 3.56 16.07
N SER A 150 0.75 2.29 16.48
CA SER A 150 -0.37 1.41 16.21
C SER A 150 -1.57 1.79 17.07
N THR A 151 -2.67 2.16 16.45
CA THR A 151 -3.93 2.47 17.13
C THR A 151 -4.58 1.18 17.66
N PHE A 152 -4.39 0.09 16.95
CA PHE A 152 -4.87 -1.24 17.35
C PHE A 152 -4.21 -1.71 18.65
N GLN A 153 -2.88 -1.58 18.74
CA GLN A 153 -2.13 -2.04 19.93
C GLN A 153 -2.33 -1.15 21.15
N ASN A 154 -2.51 0.15 20.93
CA ASN A 154 -2.59 1.14 22.01
C ASN A 154 -4.02 1.56 22.36
N GLY A 155 -5.03 1.15 21.58
CA GLY A 155 -6.41 1.58 21.78
C GLY A 155 -6.61 3.09 21.71
N GLN A 156 -5.78 3.78 20.90
CA GLN A 156 -5.75 5.24 20.85
C GLN A 156 -6.21 5.73 19.49
N ASP A 157 -7.02 6.78 19.48
CA ASP A 157 -7.31 7.56 18.31
C ASP A 157 -6.09 8.44 17.96
N VAL A 158 -5.56 8.30 16.75
CA VAL A 158 -4.41 9.07 16.25
C VAL A 158 -4.67 10.57 16.24
N ASN A 159 -5.92 10.99 16.08
CA ASN A 159 -6.28 12.40 16.00
C ASN A 159 -6.29 13.10 17.37
N THR A 160 -6.46 12.36 18.46
CA THR A 160 -6.60 12.93 19.80
C THR A 160 -5.29 13.14 20.54
N LYS A 161 -4.19 12.49 20.12
CA LYS A 161 -2.91 12.53 20.83
C LYS A 161 -1.71 12.99 20.00
N GLY A 162 -1.91 13.45 18.79
CA GLY A 162 -0.83 13.91 17.92
C GLY A 162 0.20 12.81 17.59
N ILE A 163 -0.16 11.55 17.75
CA ILE A 163 0.68 10.37 17.48
C ILE A 163 0.43 9.86 16.05
N GLY A 164 -0.32 10.60 15.27
CA GLY A 164 -0.62 10.20 13.90
C GLY A 164 0.64 10.05 13.06
N PRO A 165 0.66 9.10 12.13
CA PRO A 165 1.60 9.18 11.03
C PRO A 165 1.40 10.52 10.38
N ALA A 166 2.49 11.15 9.91
CA ALA A 166 2.34 12.30 9.04
C ALA A 166 1.61 11.81 7.79
N ALA A 167 0.29 11.91 7.82
CA ALA A 167 -0.51 11.75 6.61
C ALA A 167 -0.14 12.93 5.72
N LEU A 168 0.71 12.68 4.77
CA LEU A 168 1.06 13.61 3.72
C LEU A 168 -0.05 13.49 2.68
N GLY A 169 -1.12 14.17 2.92
CA GLY A 169 -2.21 14.30 1.99
C GLY A 169 -2.29 15.69 1.45
#